data_c988f01a71904cdf3ae7333a0758e02a
#
_entry.id   c988f01a71904cdf3ae7333a0758e02a
#
_cell.length_a   1.000
_cell.length_b   1.000
_cell.length_c   1.000
_cell.angle_alpha   90.00
_cell.angle_beta   90.00
_cell.angle_gamma   90.00
#
_symmetry.space_group_name_H-M   'P 1'
#
loop_
_entity.id
_entity.type
_entity.pdbx_description
1 polymer ?
#
loop_
_entity_poly.entity_id
_entity_poly.type
_entity_poly.pdbx_seq_one_letter_code
_entity_poly.pdbx_strand_id
1 'polypeptide(L)'
;MSWVQAYRLRLKRRRLLFRALRKRRQIRSRRDNTGRIGARDVLCFVTLRNEMNRLPYFLDHYRALGVRHFLMVDNNSTDGSGDFLAAQADVSLWHTVHSYKLSRFGMDWLTWLQMRYAHGHWCVTCDVDELLVYPHHTTRDLPALCDWLDRCDQPMMGAMMLDMYPATALGAGQHSGDKTPLPR
;
A
#
# COMPACT_ATOMS: atom_id res chain seq x y z
N MET A 1 2.32 -9.20 28.86
CA MET A 1 3.08 -7.96 28.52
C MET A 1 3.14 -7.10 29.79
N SER A 2 4.34 -6.64 30.23
CA SER A 2 4.44 -5.83 31.44
C SER A 2 3.87 -4.42 31.22
N TRP A 3 3.36 -3.78 32.28
CA TRP A 3 2.82 -2.41 32.22
C TRP A 3 3.84 -1.40 31.66
N VAL A 4 5.12 -1.56 31.99
CA VAL A 4 6.22 -0.72 31.49
C VAL A 4 6.40 -0.88 29.99
N GLN A 5 6.27 -2.10 29.45
CA GLN A 5 6.34 -2.35 28.00
C GLN A 5 5.14 -1.71 27.28
N ALA A 6 3.94 -1.85 27.80
CA ALA A 6 2.74 -1.24 27.25
C ALA A 6 2.85 0.29 27.23
N TYR A 7 3.36 0.90 28.29
CA TYR A 7 3.59 2.35 28.36
C TYR A 7 4.63 2.84 27.35
N ARG A 8 5.78 2.14 27.23
CA ARG A 8 6.81 2.46 26.21
C ARG A 8 6.28 2.38 24.78
N LEU A 9 5.48 1.35 24.47
CA LEU A 9 4.85 1.21 23.16
C LEU A 9 3.86 2.35 22.88
N ARG A 10 3.08 2.78 23.88
CA ARG A 10 2.17 3.92 23.76
C ARG A 10 2.92 5.23 23.48
N LEU A 11 4.03 5.48 24.17
CA LEU A 11 4.88 6.65 23.91
C LEU A 11 5.52 6.60 22.52
N LYS A 12 6.05 5.43 22.11
CA LYS A 12 6.58 5.23 20.77
C LYS A 12 5.53 5.53 19.70
N ARG A 13 4.31 4.98 19.86
CA ARG A 13 3.19 5.24 18.95
C ARG A 13 2.87 6.73 18.85
N ARG A 14 2.72 7.43 19.98
CA ARG A 14 2.47 8.89 20.00
C ARG A 14 3.54 9.66 19.25
N ARG A 15 4.82 9.35 19.50
CA ARG A 15 5.95 9.99 18.80
C ARG A 15 5.88 9.76 17.29
N LEU A 16 5.54 8.55 16.84
CA LEU A 16 5.43 8.23 15.43
C LEU A 16 4.24 8.95 14.76
N LEU A 17 3.09 9.01 15.42
CA LEU A 17 1.93 9.75 14.93
C LEU A 17 2.21 11.26 14.82
N PHE A 18 2.85 11.84 15.84
CA PHE A 18 3.26 13.25 15.79
C PHE A 18 4.27 13.53 14.69
N ARG A 19 5.21 12.59 14.44
CA ARG A 19 6.15 12.66 13.33
C ARG A 19 5.43 12.64 11.98
N ALA A 20 4.48 11.72 11.78
CA ALA A 20 3.66 11.65 10.57
C ALA A 20 2.87 12.96 10.35
N LEU A 21 2.28 13.51 11.41
CA LEU A 21 1.57 14.79 11.37
C LEU A 21 2.48 15.95 10.90
N ARG A 22 3.73 15.99 11.37
CA ARG A 22 4.70 17.01 10.91
C ARG A 22 5.09 16.79 9.45
N LYS A 23 5.25 15.54 9.04
CA LYS A 23 5.65 15.15 7.68
C LYS A 23 4.55 15.33 6.63
N ARG A 24 3.30 15.55 7.03
CA ARG A 24 2.18 15.83 6.10
C ARG A 24 2.46 16.96 5.11
N ARG A 25 3.26 17.94 5.52
CA ARG A 25 3.63 19.10 4.68
C ARG A 25 4.61 18.75 3.56
N GLN A 26 5.16 17.55 3.58
CA GLN A 26 6.11 17.05 2.57
C GLN A 26 5.41 16.45 1.36
N ILE A 27 4.16 16.05 1.48
CA ILE A 27 3.37 15.51 0.39
C ILE A 27 2.35 16.54 -0.10
N ARG A 28 2.20 16.64 -1.42
CA ARG A 28 1.22 17.53 -2.06
C ARG A 28 0.26 16.68 -2.88
N SER A 29 -1.04 16.91 -2.75
CA SER A 29 -2.04 16.24 -3.58
C SER A 29 -1.80 16.62 -5.05
N ARG A 30 -1.66 15.60 -5.90
CA ARG A 30 -1.58 15.72 -7.36
C ARG A 30 -2.93 15.36 -7.99
N ARG A 31 -3.59 14.34 -7.46
CA ARG A 31 -4.95 13.93 -7.84
C ARG A 31 -5.71 13.51 -6.59
N ASP A 32 -6.84 14.12 -6.36
CA ASP A 32 -7.70 13.78 -5.22
C ASP A 32 -9.02 13.18 -5.72
N ASN A 33 -9.17 11.89 -5.52
CA ASN A 33 -10.39 11.14 -5.76
C ASN A 33 -10.96 10.59 -4.43
N THR A 34 -10.49 11.06 -3.27
CA THR A 34 -10.90 10.53 -1.96
C THR A 34 -12.39 10.67 -1.68
N GLY A 35 -13.08 11.61 -2.35
CA GLY A 35 -14.54 11.72 -2.28
C GLY A 35 -15.30 10.53 -2.87
N ARG A 36 -14.61 9.60 -3.54
CA ARG A 36 -15.20 8.36 -4.09
C ARG A 36 -15.07 7.17 -3.14
N ILE A 37 -14.38 7.32 -2.01
CA ILE A 37 -14.21 6.24 -1.03
C ILE A 37 -15.58 5.95 -0.40
N GLY A 38 -16.06 4.73 -0.62
CA GLY A 38 -17.30 4.22 -0.03
C GLY A 38 -17.07 3.68 1.39
N ALA A 39 -18.11 3.66 2.22
CA ALA A 39 -18.03 3.34 3.65
C ALA A 39 -17.45 1.94 3.98
N ARG A 40 -17.48 0.99 3.05
CA ARG A 40 -16.99 -0.39 3.22
C ARG A 40 -15.82 -0.73 2.30
N ASP A 41 -15.23 0.25 1.66
CA ASP A 41 -14.11 0.00 0.75
C ASP A 41 -12.89 -0.49 1.50
N VAL A 42 -12.23 -1.50 0.94
CA VAL A 42 -10.87 -1.87 1.32
C VAL A 42 -9.92 -0.92 0.62
N LEU A 43 -9.06 -0.26 1.40
CA LEU A 43 -8.14 0.76 0.92
C LEU A 43 -6.72 0.20 0.81
N CYS A 44 -5.98 0.59 -0.24
CA CYS A 44 -4.58 0.22 -0.40
C CYS A 44 -3.68 1.46 -0.29
N PHE A 45 -2.64 1.38 0.53
CA PHE A 45 -1.69 2.47 0.79
C PHE A 45 -0.30 2.09 0.31
N VAL A 46 0.27 2.88 -0.59
CA VAL A 46 1.53 2.57 -1.27
C VAL A 46 2.42 3.81 -1.38
N THR A 47 3.72 3.64 -1.15
CA THR A 47 4.73 4.63 -1.57
C THR A 47 5.57 4.02 -2.68
N LEU A 48 5.81 4.78 -3.75
CA LEU A 48 6.52 4.27 -4.91
C LEU A 48 7.49 5.28 -5.51
N ARG A 49 8.43 4.77 -6.30
CA ARG A 49 9.30 5.57 -7.17
C ARG A 49 9.77 4.73 -8.34
N ASN A 50 9.46 5.18 -9.59
CA ASN A 50 9.90 4.54 -10.84
C ASN A 50 9.45 3.06 -10.95
N GLU A 51 8.14 2.82 -10.79
CA GLU A 51 7.55 1.48 -10.80
C GLU A 51 6.61 1.24 -11.99
N MET A 52 6.76 2.01 -13.08
CA MET A 52 5.85 1.93 -14.24
C MET A 52 5.71 0.50 -14.79
N ASN A 53 6.77 -0.29 -14.76
CA ASN A 53 6.76 -1.67 -15.24
C ASN A 53 5.85 -2.61 -14.44
N ARG A 54 5.61 -2.30 -13.15
CA ARG A 54 4.83 -3.15 -12.23
C ARG A 54 3.44 -2.61 -11.97
N LEU A 55 3.24 -1.30 -12.09
CA LEU A 55 2.01 -0.62 -11.71
C LEU A 55 0.74 -1.17 -12.37
N PRO A 56 0.70 -1.45 -13.69
CA PRO A 56 -0.49 -1.99 -14.31
C PRO A 56 -0.91 -3.32 -13.68
N TYR A 57 0.05 -4.24 -13.55
CA TYR A 57 -0.20 -5.55 -12.93
C TYR A 57 -0.57 -5.44 -11.45
N PHE A 58 0.11 -4.59 -10.69
CA PHE A 58 -0.18 -4.32 -9.28
C PHE A 58 -1.62 -3.85 -9.09
N LEU A 59 -2.06 -2.86 -9.85
CA LEU A 59 -3.43 -2.34 -9.75
C LEU A 59 -4.46 -3.41 -10.11
N ASP A 60 -4.23 -4.16 -11.19
CA ASP A 60 -5.14 -5.21 -11.65
C ASP A 60 -5.25 -6.34 -10.62
N HIS A 61 -4.14 -6.75 -10.01
CA HIS A 61 -4.13 -7.76 -8.94
C HIS A 61 -4.97 -7.31 -7.75
N TYR A 62 -4.73 -6.13 -7.21
CA TYR A 62 -5.45 -5.65 -6.03
C TYR A 62 -6.91 -5.28 -6.33
N ARG A 63 -7.23 -4.81 -7.52
CA ARG A 63 -8.62 -4.64 -7.99
C ARG A 63 -9.36 -5.97 -8.05
N ALA A 64 -8.72 -7.01 -8.58
CA ALA A 64 -9.28 -8.36 -8.61
C ALA A 64 -9.51 -8.92 -7.20
N LEU A 65 -8.64 -8.58 -6.24
CA LEU A 65 -8.82 -8.91 -4.82
C LEU A 65 -9.90 -8.06 -4.13
N GLY A 66 -10.48 -7.06 -4.78
CA GLY A 66 -11.57 -6.25 -4.22
C GLY A 66 -11.13 -4.96 -3.53
N VAL A 67 -9.87 -4.51 -3.69
CA VAL A 67 -9.47 -3.15 -3.33
C VAL A 67 -10.24 -2.15 -4.20
N ARG A 68 -10.88 -1.17 -3.57
CA ARG A 68 -11.74 -0.19 -4.25
C ARG A 68 -11.10 1.17 -4.39
N HIS A 69 -10.11 1.50 -3.56
CA HIS A 69 -9.42 2.77 -3.64
C HIS A 69 -7.96 2.66 -3.22
N PHE A 70 -7.09 3.32 -3.99
CA PHE A 70 -5.65 3.36 -3.76
C PHE A 70 -5.23 4.76 -3.32
N LEU A 71 -4.51 4.85 -2.20
CA LEU A 71 -3.93 6.09 -1.71
C LEU A 71 -2.41 5.99 -1.87
N MET A 72 -1.87 6.66 -2.89
CA MET A 72 -0.50 6.45 -3.34
C MET A 72 0.36 7.70 -3.18
N VAL A 73 1.61 7.51 -2.79
CA VAL A 73 2.60 8.58 -2.68
C VAL A 73 3.71 8.34 -3.69
N ASP A 74 3.76 9.17 -4.73
CA ASP A 74 4.84 9.18 -5.70
C ASP A 74 6.03 9.98 -5.17
N ASN A 75 7.16 9.30 -4.97
CA ASN A 75 8.40 9.92 -4.52
C ASN A 75 9.25 10.38 -5.71
N ASN A 76 8.73 11.32 -6.50
CA ASN A 76 9.42 11.96 -7.61
C ASN A 76 9.84 10.96 -8.72
N SER A 77 8.89 10.17 -9.21
CA SER A 77 9.10 9.27 -10.35
C SER A 77 9.37 10.07 -11.65
N THR A 78 10.19 9.51 -12.53
CA THR A 78 10.59 10.08 -13.82
C THR A 78 10.25 9.16 -15.01
N ASP A 79 9.67 7.99 -14.77
CA ASP A 79 9.38 6.93 -15.73
C ASP A 79 7.94 6.92 -16.25
N GLY A 80 7.14 7.94 -15.91
CA GLY A 80 5.71 8.01 -16.25
C GLY A 80 4.77 7.45 -15.19
N SER A 81 5.27 6.82 -14.12
CA SER A 81 4.44 6.26 -13.02
C SER A 81 3.42 7.27 -12.50
N GLY A 82 3.83 8.51 -12.25
CA GLY A 82 2.96 9.54 -11.69
C GLY A 82 1.81 9.94 -12.64
N ASP A 83 2.06 10.02 -13.96
CA ASP A 83 1.03 10.34 -14.95
C ASP A 83 0.04 9.18 -15.12
N PHE A 84 0.57 7.96 -15.18
CA PHE A 84 -0.24 6.75 -15.25
C PHE A 84 -1.21 6.65 -14.07
N LEU A 85 -0.72 6.88 -12.84
CA LEU A 85 -1.55 6.84 -11.63
C LEU A 85 -2.57 7.97 -11.57
N ALA A 86 -2.20 9.19 -11.99
CA ALA A 86 -3.10 10.33 -12.02
C ALA A 86 -4.30 10.14 -12.98
N ALA A 87 -4.16 9.28 -13.99
CA ALA A 87 -5.22 8.93 -14.94
C ALA A 87 -6.22 7.91 -14.37
N GLN A 88 -5.89 7.20 -13.28
CA GLN A 88 -6.77 6.18 -12.70
C GLN A 88 -7.89 6.82 -11.86
N ALA A 89 -9.12 6.33 -12.05
CA ALA A 89 -10.29 6.88 -11.36
C ALA A 89 -10.40 6.48 -9.88
N ASP A 90 -9.80 5.37 -9.51
CA ASP A 90 -9.77 4.76 -8.18
C ASP A 90 -8.47 5.03 -7.42
N VAL A 91 -7.62 5.94 -7.94
CA VAL A 91 -6.37 6.34 -7.30
C VAL A 91 -6.47 7.79 -6.82
N SER A 92 -6.09 8.02 -5.58
CA SER A 92 -5.73 9.35 -5.07
C SER A 92 -4.21 9.40 -4.93
N LEU A 93 -3.59 10.41 -5.56
CA LEU A 93 -2.15 10.50 -5.72
C LEU A 93 -1.59 11.73 -5.03
N TRP A 94 -0.59 11.53 -4.20
CA TRP A 94 0.26 12.59 -3.66
C TRP A 94 1.66 12.49 -4.24
N HIS A 95 2.30 13.63 -4.35
CA HIS A 95 3.68 13.74 -4.84
C HIS A 95 4.59 14.32 -3.77
N THR A 96 5.86 13.85 -3.74
CA THR A 96 6.89 14.38 -2.86
C THR A 96 8.28 14.25 -3.47
N VAL A 97 9.13 15.27 -3.24
CA VAL A 97 10.57 15.26 -3.58
C VAL A 97 11.44 15.01 -2.35
N HIS A 98 10.83 14.81 -1.20
CA HIS A 98 11.54 14.60 0.05
C HIS A 98 12.16 13.21 0.15
N SER A 99 13.19 13.08 0.99
CA SER A 99 13.93 11.84 1.17
C SER A 99 13.04 10.71 1.72
N TYR A 100 12.94 9.63 0.95
CA TYR A 100 12.29 8.38 1.31
C TYR A 100 12.87 7.80 2.61
N LYS A 101 14.20 7.71 2.71
CA LYS A 101 14.90 7.20 3.91
C LYS A 101 14.59 8.03 5.17
N LEU A 102 14.58 9.36 5.06
CA LEU A 102 14.27 10.24 6.19
C LEU A 102 12.80 10.26 6.58
N SER A 103 11.91 9.75 5.75
CA SER A 103 10.48 9.53 6.05
C SER A 103 10.19 8.10 6.53
N ARG A 104 11.19 7.39 7.03
CA ARG A 104 11.08 5.99 7.43
C ARG A 104 10.59 5.11 6.29
N PHE A 105 11.25 5.22 5.14
CA PHE A 105 10.88 4.48 3.95
C PHE A 105 9.40 4.72 3.55
N GLY A 106 8.99 5.99 3.49
CA GLY A 106 7.63 6.39 3.13
C GLY A 106 6.57 6.24 4.24
N MET A 107 6.86 5.48 5.29
CA MET A 107 5.89 5.16 6.35
C MET A 107 5.34 6.38 7.09
N ASP A 108 6.08 7.48 7.19
CA ASP A 108 5.57 8.70 7.82
C ASP A 108 4.46 9.35 6.97
N TRP A 109 4.58 9.27 5.63
CA TRP A 109 3.57 9.78 4.70
C TRP A 109 2.33 8.89 4.68
N LEU A 110 2.54 7.56 4.56
CA LEU A 110 1.42 6.60 4.60
C LEU A 110 0.69 6.65 5.94
N THR A 111 1.40 6.75 7.07
CA THR A 111 0.76 6.90 8.38
C THR A 111 -0.11 8.15 8.44
N TRP A 112 0.32 9.27 7.85
CA TRP A 112 -0.51 10.46 7.76
C TRP A 112 -1.78 10.24 6.94
N LEU A 113 -1.67 9.62 5.76
CA LEU A 113 -2.82 9.30 4.93
C LEU A 113 -3.78 8.33 5.62
N GLN A 114 -3.25 7.31 6.32
CA GLN A 114 -4.04 6.40 7.12
C GLN A 114 -4.79 7.11 8.26
N MET A 115 -4.13 8.01 8.99
CA MET A 115 -4.79 8.82 10.03
C MET A 115 -5.94 9.66 9.46
N ARG A 116 -5.86 10.06 8.21
CA ARG A 116 -6.85 10.92 7.55
C ARG A 116 -8.00 10.15 6.91
N TYR A 117 -7.73 8.98 6.31
CA TYR A 117 -8.66 8.29 5.45
C TYR A 117 -8.99 6.84 5.84
N ALA A 118 -8.19 6.22 6.72
CA ALA A 118 -8.34 4.80 7.03
C ALA A 118 -9.35 4.51 8.15
N HIS A 119 -9.89 5.52 8.82
CA HIS A 119 -10.82 5.30 9.92
C HIS A 119 -12.11 4.62 9.45
N GLY A 120 -12.43 3.47 10.02
CA GLY A 120 -13.59 2.65 9.63
C GLY A 120 -13.39 1.78 8.39
N HIS A 121 -12.14 1.68 7.88
CA HIS A 121 -11.81 0.86 6.71
C HIS A 121 -10.78 -0.20 7.02
N TRP A 122 -10.89 -1.33 6.36
CA TRP A 122 -9.78 -2.27 6.22
C TRP A 122 -8.74 -1.71 5.26
N CYS A 123 -7.46 -1.91 5.61
CA CYS A 123 -6.37 -1.30 4.87
C CYS A 123 -5.27 -2.31 4.56
N VAL A 124 -4.85 -2.35 3.31
CA VAL A 124 -3.63 -3.02 2.86
C VAL A 124 -2.52 -1.97 2.78
N THR A 125 -1.33 -2.29 3.27
CA THR A 125 -0.13 -1.46 3.09
C THR A 125 0.98 -2.37 2.60
N CYS A 126 1.47 -2.11 1.40
CA CYS A 126 2.46 -2.94 0.72
C CYS A 126 3.30 -2.09 -0.24
N ASP A 127 4.39 -2.64 -0.73
CA ASP A 127 5.16 -2.08 -1.83
C ASP A 127 4.61 -2.55 -3.19
N VAL A 128 4.98 -1.89 -4.30
CA VAL A 128 4.44 -2.20 -5.64
C VAL A 128 4.85 -3.58 -6.15
N ASP A 129 5.94 -4.12 -5.64
CA ASP A 129 6.45 -5.46 -5.96
C ASP A 129 5.94 -6.56 -5.01
N GLU A 130 5.07 -6.20 -4.07
CA GLU A 130 4.46 -7.14 -3.13
C GLU A 130 3.03 -7.47 -3.54
N LEU A 131 2.76 -8.77 -3.70
CA LEU A 131 1.45 -9.28 -4.07
C LEU A 131 0.88 -10.12 -2.93
N LEU A 132 -0.24 -9.68 -2.36
CA LEU A 132 -0.92 -10.43 -1.31
C LEU A 132 -1.60 -11.67 -1.89
N VAL A 133 -1.23 -12.84 -1.35
CA VAL A 133 -1.86 -14.12 -1.65
C VAL A 133 -2.30 -14.76 -0.33
N TYR A 134 -3.54 -15.23 -0.26
CA TYR A 134 -4.09 -15.89 0.91
C TYR A 134 -4.95 -17.09 0.49
N PRO A 135 -5.26 -18.04 1.39
CA PRO A 135 -6.08 -19.20 1.05
C PRO A 135 -7.42 -18.78 0.45
N HIS A 136 -7.77 -19.38 -0.68
CA HIS A 136 -9.01 -19.10 -1.43
C HIS A 136 -9.11 -17.70 -2.05
N HIS A 137 -8.02 -16.95 -2.22
CA HIS A 137 -8.04 -15.60 -2.81
C HIS A 137 -8.64 -15.54 -4.22
N THR A 138 -8.64 -16.65 -4.96
CA THR A 138 -9.26 -16.74 -6.30
C THR A 138 -10.78 -16.84 -6.28
N THR A 139 -11.37 -17.21 -5.13
CA THR A 139 -12.82 -17.42 -4.98
C THR A 139 -13.44 -16.54 -3.88
N ARG A 140 -12.60 -15.93 -3.04
CA ARG A 140 -13.00 -15.06 -1.93
C ARG A 140 -12.12 -13.82 -1.93
N ASP A 141 -12.71 -12.68 -2.19
CA ASP A 141 -12.04 -11.39 -2.22
C ASP A 141 -11.68 -10.85 -0.82
N LEU A 142 -10.94 -9.75 -0.77
CA LEU A 142 -10.57 -9.09 0.49
C LEU A 142 -11.79 -8.63 1.31
N PRO A 143 -12.86 -8.08 0.74
CA PRO A 143 -14.08 -7.80 1.49
C PRO A 143 -14.61 -9.02 2.24
N ALA A 144 -14.68 -10.19 1.61
CA ALA A 144 -15.12 -11.43 2.25
C ALA A 144 -14.16 -11.88 3.37
N LEU A 145 -12.86 -11.71 3.17
CA LEU A 145 -11.85 -11.98 4.21
C LEU A 145 -12.01 -11.00 5.39
N CYS A 146 -12.20 -9.72 5.13
CA CYS A 146 -12.40 -8.69 6.15
C CYS A 146 -13.67 -8.97 6.97
N ASP A 147 -14.78 -9.32 6.32
CA ASP A 147 -16.03 -9.70 6.99
C ASP A 147 -15.85 -10.93 7.89
N TRP A 148 -15.00 -11.87 7.49
CA TRP A 148 -14.67 -13.03 8.31
C TRP A 148 -13.81 -12.65 9.52
N LEU A 149 -12.81 -11.79 9.33
CA LEU A 149 -11.95 -11.27 10.41
C LEU A 149 -12.75 -10.48 11.43
N ASP A 150 -13.70 -9.63 10.99
CA ASP A 150 -14.59 -8.87 11.87
C ASP A 150 -15.47 -9.80 12.72
N ARG A 151 -16.02 -10.88 12.12
CA ARG A 151 -16.80 -11.89 12.87
C ARG A 151 -15.96 -12.67 13.88
N CYS A 152 -14.65 -12.80 13.63
CA CYS A 152 -13.72 -13.45 14.55
C CYS A 152 -13.09 -12.48 15.57
N ASP A 153 -13.52 -11.21 15.59
CA ASP A 153 -12.95 -10.14 16.42
C ASP A 153 -11.42 -9.99 16.23
N GLN A 154 -10.97 -10.13 14.96
CA GLN A 154 -9.58 -10.01 14.58
C GLN A 154 -9.35 -8.67 13.86
N PRO A 155 -8.77 -7.64 14.51
CA PRO A 155 -8.60 -6.31 13.93
C PRO A 155 -7.44 -6.22 12.93
N MET A 156 -6.69 -7.30 12.73
CA MET A 156 -5.57 -7.37 11.80
C MET A 156 -5.26 -8.80 11.38
N MET A 157 -4.65 -8.93 10.21
CA MET A 157 -4.07 -10.16 9.72
C MET A 157 -2.58 -9.94 9.41
N GLY A 158 -1.73 -10.83 9.90
CA GLY A 158 -0.32 -10.87 9.51
C GLY A 158 -0.14 -11.68 8.23
N ALA A 159 0.67 -11.17 7.29
CA ALA A 159 1.13 -11.91 6.12
C ALA A 159 2.63 -12.17 6.23
N MET A 160 3.08 -13.33 5.76
CA MET A 160 4.49 -13.67 5.67
C MET A 160 5.02 -13.20 4.31
N MET A 161 6.12 -12.46 4.32
CA MET A 161 6.82 -12.10 3.09
C MET A 161 7.63 -13.30 2.60
N LEU A 162 7.43 -13.67 1.34
CA LEU A 162 8.18 -14.70 0.65
C LEU A 162 8.96 -14.06 -0.49
N ASP A 163 10.30 -14.10 -0.41
CA ASP A 163 11.16 -13.64 -1.48
C ASP A 163 11.15 -14.64 -2.63
N MET A 164 10.81 -14.19 -3.83
CA MET A 164 10.80 -15.03 -5.04
C MET A 164 12.11 -14.84 -5.80
N TYR A 165 12.80 -15.92 -6.05
CA TYR A 165 14.05 -15.94 -6.83
C TYR A 165 13.84 -16.60 -8.18
N PRO A 166 14.43 -16.08 -9.27
CA PRO A 166 14.38 -16.76 -10.56
C PRO A 166 15.19 -18.08 -10.49
N ALA A 167 14.70 -19.12 -11.18
CA ALA A 167 15.40 -20.41 -11.27
C ALA A 167 16.74 -20.32 -12.05
N THR A 168 16.99 -19.21 -12.76
CA THR A 168 18.21 -18.96 -13.55
C THR A 168 19.14 -18.01 -12.80
N ALA A 169 20.46 -18.11 -13.09
CA ALA A 169 21.46 -17.23 -12.48
C ALA A 169 21.14 -15.74 -12.70
N LEU A 170 21.44 -14.90 -11.71
CA LEU A 170 21.31 -13.45 -11.77
C LEU A 170 22.03 -12.91 -13.02
N GLY A 171 21.31 -12.23 -13.91
CA GLY A 171 21.83 -11.66 -15.16
C GLY A 171 21.51 -12.46 -16.43
N ALA A 172 20.99 -13.68 -16.34
CA ALA A 172 20.61 -14.49 -17.50
C ALA A 172 19.16 -14.28 -17.97
N GLY A 173 18.38 -13.50 -17.26
CA GLY A 173 16.97 -13.21 -17.59
C GLY A 173 16.81 -11.86 -18.24
N GLN A 174 16.43 -11.81 -19.52
CA GLN A 174 15.85 -10.61 -20.10
C GLN A 174 14.48 -10.37 -19.44
N HIS A 175 14.29 -9.25 -18.77
CA HIS A 175 12.97 -8.76 -18.39
C HIS A 175 12.20 -8.40 -19.68
N SER A 176 11.47 -9.37 -20.23
CA SER A 176 10.41 -9.04 -21.18
C SER A 176 9.24 -8.50 -20.38
N GLY A 177 8.93 -7.20 -20.51
CA GLY A 177 7.86 -6.50 -19.80
C GLY A 177 6.44 -7.02 -20.07
N ASP A 178 6.30 -8.20 -20.63
CA ASP A 178 5.04 -8.75 -21.12
C ASP A 178 4.62 -10.06 -20.42
N LYS A 179 5.33 -10.47 -19.35
CA LYS A 179 4.99 -11.70 -18.63
C LYS A 179 4.49 -11.39 -17.23
N THR A 180 3.24 -11.71 -16.98
CA THR A 180 2.65 -11.79 -15.64
C THR A 180 3.57 -12.62 -14.73
N PRO A 181 3.96 -12.12 -13.55
CA PRO A 181 4.87 -12.83 -12.63
C PRO A 181 4.29 -14.11 -12.01
N LEU A 182 3.01 -14.35 -12.19
CA LEU A 182 2.34 -15.57 -11.69
C LEU A 182 1.67 -16.30 -12.85
N PRO A 183 1.86 -17.64 -12.99
CA PRO A 183 1.04 -18.45 -13.87
C PRO A 183 -0.42 -18.41 -13.38
N ARG A 184 -1.33 -18.31 -14.34
CA ARG A 184 -2.77 -18.43 -14.09
C ARG A 184 -3.13 -19.83 -13.63
#